data_9d2c17c88d5a8814d55268a9b7288ebe
#
_entry.id   9d2c17c88d5a8814d55268a9b7288ebe
#
_cell.length_a   1.000
_cell.length_b   1.000
_cell.length_c   1.000
_cell.angle_alpha   90.00
_cell.angle_beta   90.00
_cell.angle_gamma   90.00
#
_symmetry.space_group_name_H-M   'P 1'
#
loop_
_entity.id
_entity.type
_entity.pdbx_description
1 polymer ?
#
loop_
_entity_poly.entity_id
_entity_poly.type
_entity_poly.pdbx_seq_one_letter_code
_entity_poly.pdbx_strand_id
1 'polypeptide(L)'
;EMCIRDGGMVIVDEEQRFGVRQKEALKALRANVHLLTLTATPIPRTLNMAMAGLRDLSIIATPPPNRLAVQTFITQWDNALLREAFQRELARGGQLYFLHNDVESIGRMQRELSELVPEARIGIAHGQMPERELEKVMLDFQKQRFNVLLSTTIIESGIDIPNALSLIHI
;
A
#
# COMPACT_ATOMS: atom_id res chain seq x y z
N GLU A 1 17.56 -15.87 -6.28
CA GLU A 1 16.48 -16.87 -6.08
C GLU A 1 17.06 -18.09 -5.39
N MET A 2 16.78 -18.26 -4.12
CA MET A 2 17.14 -19.47 -3.39
C MET A 2 15.96 -20.44 -3.49
N CYS A 3 16.01 -21.35 -4.47
CA CYS A 3 15.01 -22.40 -4.62
C CYS A 3 15.31 -23.53 -3.62
N ILE A 4 14.58 -23.56 -2.50
CA ILE A 4 14.57 -24.72 -1.60
C ILE A 4 13.52 -25.69 -2.16
N ARG A 5 13.97 -26.70 -2.92
CA ARG A 5 13.06 -27.68 -3.55
C ARG A 5 12.53 -28.75 -2.61
N ASP A 6 13.15 -28.94 -1.45
CA ASP A 6 12.89 -30.05 -0.52
C ASP A 6 12.29 -29.59 0.81
N GLY A 7 11.67 -28.41 0.83
CA GLY A 7 11.04 -27.86 2.03
C GLY A 7 9.71 -28.56 2.34
N GLY A 8 9.50 -28.94 3.60
CA GLY A 8 8.22 -29.52 4.08
C GLY A 8 7.11 -28.48 4.30
N MET A 9 7.38 -27.18 4.12
CA MET A 9 6.40 -26.11 4.38
C MET A 9 6.56 -24.96 3.37
N VAL A 10 5.42 -24.42 2.92
CA VAL A 10 5.33 -23.22 2.09
C VAL A 10 4.53 -22.16 2.86
N ILE A 11 5.07 -20.96 2.98
CA ILE A 11 4.43 -19.81 3.60
C ILE A 11 4.08 -18.81 2.48
N VAL A 12 2.81 -18.42 2.40
CA VAL A 12 2.29 -17.50 1.38
C VAL A 12 1.69 -16.30 2.08
N ASP A 13 2.24 -15.12 1.81
CA ASP A 13 1.67 -13.86 2.27
C ASP A 13 0.77 -13.26 1.18
N GLU A 14 -0.40 -12.72 1.61
CA GLU A 14 -1.37 -12.07 0.74
C GLU A 14 -1.79 -12.93 -0.49
N GLU A 15 -2.21 -14.18 -0.26
CA GLU A 15 -2.63 -15.15 -1.30
C GLU A 15 -3.61 -14.54 -2.32
N GLN A 16 -4.43 -13.57 -1.92
CA GLN A 16 -5.41 -12.91 -2.80
C GLN A 16 -4.77 -12.12 -3.95
N ARG A 17 -3.51 -11.71 -3.81
CA ARG A 17 -2.76 -10.99 -4.86
C ARG A 17 -2.25 -11.91 -5.97
N PHE A 18 -2.30 -13.21 -5.76
CA PHE A 18 -1.80 -14.19 -6.72
C PHE A 18 -2.80 -14.39 -7.86
N GLY A 19 -2.28 -14.39 -9.09
CA GLY A 19 -3.06 -14.74 -10.28
C GLY A 19 -3.45 -16.23 -10.30
N VAL A 20 -4.36 -16.59 -11.22
CA VAL A 20 -4.91 -17.96 -11.32
C VAL A 20 -3.81 -19.01 -11.46
N ARG A 21 -2.83 -18.78 -12.33
CA ARG A 21 -1.71 -19.72 -12.56
C ARG A 21 -0.86 -19.96 -11.31
N GLN A 22 -0.59 -18.92 -10.54
CA GLN A 22 0.17 -19.02 -9.29
C GLN A 22 -0.62 -19.79 -8.23
N LYS A 23 -1.93 -19.56 -8.13
CA LYS A 23 -2.82 -20.31 -7.23
C LYS A 23 -2.91 -21.78 -7.59
N GLU A 24 -2.92 -22.11 -8.87
CA GLU A 24 -2.92 -23.52 -9.34
C GLU A 24 -1.59 -24.21 -9.02
N ALA A 25 -0.45 -23.53 -9.22
CA ALA A 25 0.86 -24.05 -8.84
C ALA A 25 0.95 -24.29 -7.32
N LEU A 26 0.42 -23.40 -6.50
CA LEU A 26 0.36 -23.57 -5.03
C LEU A 26 -0.54 -24.76 -4.64
N LYS A 27 -1.66 -24.97 -5.33
CA LYS A 27 -2.52 -26.13 -5.09
C LYS A 27 -1.83 -27.46 -5.42
N ALA A 28 -1.03 -27.49 -6.48
CA ALA A 28 -0.25 -28.67 -6.85
C ALA A 28 0.81 -29.01 -5.80
N LEU A 29 1.46 -28.00 -5.21
CA LEU A 29 2.43 -28.18 -4.11
C LEU A 29 1.79 -28.68 -2.82
N ARG A 30 0.52 -28.32 -2.56
CA ARG A 30 -0.21 -28.64 -1.32
C ARG A 30 -0.32 -30.15 -1.06
N ALA A 31 -0.22 -30.99 -2.07
CA ALA A 31 -0.29 -32.45 -1.91
C ALA A 31 0.89 -33.01 -1.11
N ASN A 32 2.05 -32.32 -1.12
CA ASN A 32 3.30 -32.81 -0.57
C ASN A 32 3.92 -31.92 0.52
N VAL A 33 3.34 -30.74 0.80
CA VAL A 33 3.90 -29.77 1.74
C VAL A 33 2.81 -29.13 2.62
N HIS A 34 3.18 -28.71 3.81
CA HIS A 34 2.31 -27.88 4.65
C HIS A 34 2.21 -26.48 4.03
N LEU A 35 1.00 -25.93 3.94
CA LEU A 35 0.74 -24.60 3.39
C LEU A 35 0.19 -23.70 4.48
N LEU A 36 0.93 -22.65 4.82
CA LEU A 36 0.50 -21.57 5.69
C LEU A 36 0.23 -20.32 4.85
N THR A 37 -0.98 -19.79 4.92
CA THR A 37 -1.32 -18.52 4.26
C THR A 37 -1.54 -17.43 5.29
N LEU A 38 -0.96 -16.26 5.05
CA LEU A 38 -1.10 -15.07 5.89
C LEU A 38 -1.87 -14.02 5.12
N THR A 39 -2.72 -13.25 5.79
CA THR A 39 -3.39 -12.09 5.20
C THR A 39 -3.89 -11.13 6.27
N ALA A 40 -3.81 -9.83 5.99
CA ALA A 40 -4.45 -8.79 6.79
C ALA A 40 -5.89 -8.51 6.33
N THR A 41 -6.22 -8.88 5.06
CA THR A 41 -7.51 -8.61 4.41
C THR A 41 -8.10 -9.89 3.82
N PRO A 42 -8.66 -10.80 4.63
CA PRO A 42 -9.17 -12.07 4.11
C PRO A 42 -10.34 -11.84 3.15
N ILE A 43 -10.25 -12.47 1.97
CA ILE A 43 -11.38 -12.48 1.03
C ILE A 43 -12.52 -13.31 1.62
N PRO A 44 -13.79 -12.92 1.45
CA PRO A 44 -14.95 -13.66 1.97
C PRO A 44 -14.94 -15.16 1.64
N ARG A 45 -14.43 -15.54 0.46
CA ARG A 45 -14.30 -16.96 0.05
C ARG A 45 -13.32 -17.74 0.94
N THR A 46 -12.16 -17.18 1.24
CA THR A 46 -11.15 -17.82 2.11
C THR A 46 -11.67 -17.92 3.54
N LEU A 47 -12.35 -16.89 4.03
CA LEU A 47 -13.00 -16.88 5.32
C LEU A 47 -14.14 -17.91 5.39
N ASN A 48 -14.99 -18.01 4.37
CA ASN A 48 -16.05 -19.00 4.29
C ASN A 48 -15.51 -20.45 4.28
N MET A 49 -14.38 -20.69 3.60
CA MET A 49 -13.73 -22.01 3.62
C MET A 49 -13.18 -22.38 4.99
N ALA A 50 -12.66 -21.42 5.74
CA ALA A 50 -12.22 -21.63 7.11
C ALA A 50 -13.42 -21.89 8.05
N MET A 51 -14.47 -21.09 7.93
CA MET A 51 -15.72 -21.30 8.69
C MET A 51 -16.42 -22.62 8.37
N ALA A 52 -16.27 -23.14 7.16
CA ALA A 52 -16.78 -24.46 6.75
C ALA A 52 -15.90 -25.63 7.22
N GLY A 53 -14.85 -25.39 8.00
CA GLY A 53 -13.93 -26.42 8.50
C GLY A 53 -13.01 -27.03 7.46
N LEU A 54 -12.91 -26.42 6.26
CA LEU A 54 -12.03 -26.89 5.19
C LEU A 54 -10.57 -26.41 5.34
N ARG A 55 -10.35 -25.42 6.24
CA ARG A 55 -9.02 -24.90 6.65
C ARG A 55 -9.05 -24.50 8.09
N ASP A 56 -7.98 -24.76 8.80
CA ASP A 56 -7.78 -24.21 10.15
C ASP A 56 -7.53 -22.69 10.03
N LEU A 57 -8.07 -21.94 10.99
CA LEU A 57 -7.94 -20.49 11.05
C LEU A 57 -7.39 -20.08 12.42
N SER A 58 -6.32 -19.28 12.39
CA SER A 58 -5.80 -18.61 13.58
C SER A 58 -5.85 -17.10 13.38
N ILE A 59 -6.31 -16.36 14.40
CA ILE A 59 -6.42 -14.90 14.37
C ILE A 59 -5.39 -14.32 15.31
N ILE A 60 -4.50 -13.46 14.78
CA ILE A 60 -3.57 -12.66 15.57
C ILE A 60 -4.28 -11.34 15.89
N ALA A 61 -4.92 -11.26 17.05
CA ALA A 61 -5.75 -10.11 17.44
C ALA A 61 -5.00 -9.05 18.26
N THR A 62 -3.83 -9.40 18.81
CA THR A 62 -3.05 -8.49 19.65
C THR A 62 -2.16 -7.60 18.80
N PRO A 63 -2.37 -6.27 18.75
CA PRO A 63 -1.50 -5.37 18.04
C PRO A 63 -0.12 -5.28 18.71
N PRO A 64 0.94 -4.94 17.97
CA PRO A 64 2.25 -4.65 18.55
C PRO A 64 2.15 -3.53 19.60
N PRO A 65 2.96 -3.58 20.68
CA PRO A 65 3.00 -2.51 21.66
C PRO A 65 3.40 -1.18 21.00
N ASN A 66 2.83 -0.08 21.46
CA ASN A 66 3.05 1.29 20.97
C ASN A 66 2.50 1.60 19.57
N ARG A 67 1.63 0.77 19.01
CA ARG A 67 0.94 1.10 17.77
C ARG A 67 -0.25 2.03 18.06
N LEU A 68 -0.16 3.27 17.58
CA LEU A 68 -1.29 4.21 17.62
C LEU A 68 -2.25 3.92 16.47
N ALA A 69 -3.54 4.07 16.73
CA ALA A 69 -4.55 3.97 15.69
C ALA A 69 -4.45 5.14 14.71
N VAL A 70 -4.65 4.87 13.41
CA VAL A 70 -4.77 5.91 12.40
C VAL A 70 -6.08 6.68 12.62
N GLN A 71 -6.01 7.99 12.69
CA GLN A 71 -7.19 8.85 12.72
C GLN A 71 -7.66 9.10 11.28
N THR A 72 -8.90 8.71 10.99
CA THR A 72 -9.50 8.86 9.67
C THR A 72 -10.59 9.93 9.71
N PHE A 73 -10.51 10.87 8.77
CA PHE A 73 -11.51 11.92 8.58
C PHE A 73 -12.13 11.77 7.19
N ILE A 74 -13.45 11.84 7.12
CA ILE A 74 -14.21 11.86 5.86
C ILE A 74 -14.88 13.21 5.75
N THR A 75 -14.54 13.96 4.69
CA THR A 75 -15.06 15.30 4.45
C THR A 75 -15.23 15.55 2.96
N GLN A 76 -15.93 16.61 2.60
CA GLN A 76 -15.90 17.15 1.24
C GLN A 76 -14.56 17.84 0.98
N TRP A 77 -14.24 18.08 -0.31
CA TRP A 77 -13.07 18.87 -0.68
C TRP A 77 -13.12 20.24 -0.02
N ASP A 78 -12.08 20.55 0.74
CA ASP A 78 -11.91 21.86 1.41
C ASP A 78 -10.43 22.26 1.36
N ASN A 79 -10.14 23.34 0.65
CA ASN A 79 -8.79 23.85 0.47
C ASN A 79 -8.12 24.27 1.80
N ALA A 80 -8.90 24.78 2.74
CA ALA A 80 -8.35 25.20 4.04
C ALA A 80 -7.91 23.99 4.86
N LEU A 81 -8.77 22.95 4.90
CA LEU A 81 -8.47 21.70 5.59
C LEU A 81 -7.31 20.95 4.95
N LEU A 82 -7.28 20.90 3.61
CA LEU A 82 -6.15 20.29 2.88
C LEU A 82 -4.84 21.00 3.20
N ARG A 83 -4.82 22.33 3.12
CA ARG A 83 -3.64 23.12 3.45
C ARG A 83 -3.17 22.85 4.87
N GLU A 84 -4.07 22.83 5.85
CA GLU A 84 -3.75 22.52 7.24
C GLU A 84 -3.14 21.11 7.38
N ALA A 85 -3.73 20.10 6.72
CA ALA A 85 -3.22 18.73 6.75
C ALA A 85 -1.81 18.62 6.19
N PHE A 86 -1.55 19.27 5.04
CA PHE A 86 -0.20 19.34 4.46
C PHE A 86 0.78 20.04 5.39
N GLN A 87 0.44 21.23 5.89
CA GLN A 87 1.32 22.02 6.74
C GLN A 87 1.67 21.29 8.03
N ARG A 88 0.72 20.61 8.65
CA ARG A 88 0.94 19.80 9.84
C ARG A 88 1.96 18.69 9.58
N GLU A 89 1.85 17.99 8.45
CA GLU A 89 2.76 16.92 8.07
C GLU A 89 4.16 17.45 7.73
N LEU A 90 4.22 18.49 6.91
CA LEU A 90 5.48 19.09 6.48
C LEU A 90 6.24 19.76 7.63
N ALA A 91 5.53 20.39 8.58
CA ALA A 91 6.13 21.03 9.75
C ALA A 91 6.89 20.05 10.66
N ARG A 92 6.46 18.78 10.72
CA ARG A 92 7.18 17.73 11.46
C ARG A 92 8.29 17.06 10.66
N GLY A 93 8.56 17.51 9.41
CA GLY A 93 9.51 16.88 8.50
C GLY A 93 9.01 15.57 7.90
N GLY A 94 7.71 15.29 7.99
CA GLY A 94 7.07 14.10 7.46
C GLY A 94 6.83 14.18 5.95
N GLN A 95 6.34 13.07 5.42
CA GLN A 95 5.92 12.93 4.03
C GLN A 95 4.47 12.46 3.98
N LEU A 96 3.78 12.76 2.89
CA LEU A 96 2.41 12.30 2.72
C LEU A 96 2.17 11.68 1.36
N TYR A 97 1.23 10.73 1.32
CA TYR A 97 0.66 10.19 0.10
C TYR A 97 -0.61 10.95 -0.25
N PHE A 98 -0.74 11.30 -1.52
CA PHE A 98 -1.96 11.84 -2.08
C PHE A 98 -2.45 10.94 -3.20
N LEU A 99 -3.57 10.25 -2.99
CA LEU A 99 -4.15 9.34 -3.98
C LEU A 99 -5.15 10.09 -4.86
N HIS A 100 -4.94 9.99 -6.16
CA HIS A 100 -5.84 10.51 -7.18
C HIS A 100 -5.95 9.52 -8.33
N ASN A 101 -7.08 8.81 -8.40
CA ASN A 101 -7.23 7.63 -9.26
C ASN A 101 -7.47 7.92 -10.76
N ASP A 102 -7.12 9.10 -11.22
CA ASP A 102 -7.23 9.48 -12.62
C ASP A 102 -5.90 9.97 -13.17
N VAL A 103 -5.30 9.17 -14.07
CA VAL A 103 -4.01 9.47 -14.70
C VAL A 103 -4.09 10.69 -15.62
N GLU A 104 -5.23 10.91 -16.31
CA GLU A 104 -5.37 12.02 -17.25
C GLU A 104 -5.37 13.37 -16.55
N SER A 105 -5.94 13.45 -15.38
CA SER A 105 -6.02 14.68 -14.59
C SER A 105 -4.93 14.84 -13.52
N ILE A 106 -4.05 13.84 -13.32
CA ILE A 106 -3.03 13.87 -12.26
C ILE A 106 -2.08 15.08 -12.37
N GLY A 107 -1.73 15.48 -13.60
CA GLY A 107 -0.90 16.65 -13.84
C GLY A 107 -1.61 17.98 -13.51
N ARG A 108 -2.94 18.05 -13.65
CA ARG A 108 -3.74 19.19 -13.21
C ARG A 108 -3.79 19.23 -11.69
N MET A 109 -4.05 18.09 -11.05
CA MET A 109 -4.05 17.96 -9.60
C MET A 109 -2.71 18.38 -8.98
N GLN A 110 -1.57 18.01 -9.60
CA GLN A 110 -0.26 18.47 -9.15
C GLN A 110 -0.15 20.00 -9.13
N ARG A 111 -0.61 20.68 -10.19
CA ARG A 111 -0.59 22.15 -10.25
C ARG A 111 -1.47 22.78 -9.18
N GLU A 112 -2.71 22.30 -9.01
CA GLU A 112 -3.64 22.76 -7.98
C GLU A 112 -3.04 22.62 -6.57
N LEU A 113 -2.41 21.48 -6.28
CA LEU A 113 -1.74 21.25 -5.00
C LEU A 113 -0.51 22.14 -4.82
N SER A 114 0.27 22.39 -5.88
CA SER A 114 1.44 23.26 -5.81
C SER A 114 1.05 24.73 -5.59
N GLU A 115 -0.09 25.17 -6.11
CA GLU A 115 -0.66 26.49 -5.84
C GLU A 115 -1.20 26.58 -4.42
N LEU A 116 -1.86 25.51 -3.94
CA LEU A 116 -2.44 25.46 -2.61
C LEU A 116 -1.37 25.43 -1.51
N VAL A 117 -0.28 24.68 -1.73
CA VAL A 117 0.82 24.46 -0.78
C VAL A 117 2.15 24.63 -1.51
N PRO A 118 2.66 25.86 -1.67
CA PRO A 118 3.89 26.13 -2.43
C PRO A 118 5.15 25.46 -1.89
N GLU A 119 5.19 25.15 -0.60
CA GLU A 119 6.27 24.43 0.07
C GLU A 119 6.28 22.91 -0.23
N ALA A 120 5.23 22.37 -0.86
CA ALA A 120 5.15 20.97 -1.23
C ALA A 120 6.02 20.66 -2.46
N ARG A 121 6.92 19.70 -2.29
CA ARG A 121 7.70 19.12 -3.39
C ARG A 121 7.00 17.83 -3.82
N ILE A 122 6.26 17.89 -4.92
CA ILE A 122 5.33 16.84 -5.33
C ILE A 122 5.97 15.97 -6.42
N GLY A 123 6.18 14.68 -6.13
CA GLY A 123 6.47 13.65 -7.11
C GLY A 123 5.19 12.98 -7.61
N ILE A 124 5.14 12.59 -8.88
CA ILE A 124 4.02 11.86 -9.46
C ILE A 124 4.43 10.41 -9.71
N ALA A 125 3.51 9.48 -9.38
CA ALA A 125 3.66 8.05 -9.66
C ALA A 125 2.32 7.45 -10.12
N HIS A 126 2.30 6.77 -11.28
CA HIS A 126 1.10 6.09 -11.78
C HIS A 126 1.43 4.85 -12.61
N GLY A 127 0.47 3.93 -12.78
CA GLY A 127 0.66 2.60 -13.39
C GLY A 127 1.01 2.60 -14.88
N GLN A 128 0.89 3.73 -15.57
CA GLN A 128 1.27 3.86 -16.98
C GLN A 128 2.73 4.33 -17.15
N MET A 129 3.43 4.64 -16.03
CA MET A 129 4.85 5.00 -16.10
C MET A 129 5.70 3.76 -16.39
N PRO A 130 6.81 3.92 -17.13
CA PRO A 130 7.82 2.88 -17.25
C PRO A 130 8.34 2.48 -15.86
N GLU A 131 8.56 1.18 -15.65
CA GLU A 131 8.97 0.62 -14.35
C GLU A 131 10.20 1.33 -13.75
N ARG A 132 11.20 1.60 -14.60
CA ARG A 132 12.43 2.32 -14.19
C ARG A 132 12.17 3.75 -13.69
N GLU A 133 11.21 4.44 -14.30
CA GLU A 133 10.83 5.79 -13.86
C GLU A 133 10.09 5.73 -12.54
N LEU A 134 9.18 4.77 -12.40
CA LEU A 134 8.45 4.53 -11.17
C LEU A 134 9.40 4.21 -10.02
N GLU A 135 10.34 3.28 -10.22
CA GLU A 135 11.37 2.95 -9.23
C GLU A 135 12.19 4.19 -8.82
N LYS A 136 12.58 5.02 -9.80
CA LYS A 136 13.32 6.26 -9.52
C LYS A 136 12.51 7.21 -8.65
N VAL A 137 11.23 7.45 -9.00
CA VAL A 137 10.34 8.32 -8.21
C VAL A 137 10.19 7.80 -6.80
N MET A 138 10.02 6.49 -6.61
CA MET A 138 9.88 5.87 -5.29
C MET A 138 11.17 5.99 -4.46
N LEU A 139 12.34 5.78 -5.07
CA LEU A 139 13.64 5.99 -4.42
C LEU A 139 13.85 7.46 -4.03
N ASP A 140 13.46 8.39 -4.90
CA ASP A 140 13.56 9.81 -4.63
C ASP A 140 12.62 10.25 -3.51
N PHE A 141 11.44 9.66 -3.43
CA PHE A 141 10.50 9.86 -2.33
C PHE A 141 11.07 9.29 -1.02
N GLN A 142 11.58 8.06 -1.01
CA GLN A 142 12.23 7.48 0.16
C GLN A 142 13.41 8.32 0.68
N LYS A 143 14.17 8.93 -0.24
CA LYS A 143 15.29 9.85 0.08
C LYS A 143 14.83 11.27 0.43
N GLN A 144 13.53 11.50 0.60
CA GLN A 144 12.93 12.80 0.94
C GLN A 144 13.23 13.93 -0.08
N ARG A 145 13.54 13.60 -1.34
CA ARG A 145 13.63 14.59 -2.41
C ARG A 145 12.27 15.22 -2.69
N PHE A 146 11.22 14.43 -2.55
CA PHE A 146 9.82 14.85 -2.51
C PHE A 146 9.27 14.68 -1.09
N ASN A 147 8.37 15.56 -0.68
CA ASN A 147 7.65 15.42 0.57
C ASN A 147 6.18 15.01 0.36
N VAL A 148 5.72 15.04 -0.90
CA VAL A 148 4.38 14.56 -1.31
C VAL A 148 4.53 13.60 -2.48
N LEU A 149 3.91 12.43 -2.39
CA LEU A 149 3.77 11.53 -3.51
C LEU A 149 2.32 11.52 -3.97
N LEU A 150 2.07 12.16 -5.12
CA LEU A 150 0.79 12.13 -5.81
C LEU A 150 0.73 10.91 -6.70
N SER A 151 -0.21 10.00 -6.43
CA SER A 151 -0.23 8.72 -7.13
C SER A 151 -1.62 8.19 -7.37
N THR A 152 -1.72 7.25 -8.32
CA THR A 152 -2.86 6.34 -8.43
C THR A 152 -2.70 5.17 -7.46
N THR A 153 -3.57 4.16 -7.49
CA THR A 153 -3.62 3.00 -6.57
C THR A 153 -2.38 2.08 -6.54
N ILE A 154 -1.23 2.53 -7.07
CA ILE A 154 0.00 1.73 -7.19
C ILE A 154 0.67 1.43 -5.85
N ILE A 155 0.35 2.19 -4.80
CA ILE A 155 1.08 2.16 -3.52
C ILE A 155 0.69 0.94 -2.65
N GLU A 156 -0.10 0.02 -3.18
CA GLU A 156 -0.63 -1.12 -2.41
C GLU A 156 0.43 -2.12 -1.93
N SER A 157 1.66 -2.08 -2.39
CA SER A 157 2.62 -3.14 -2.08
C SER A 157 3.99 -2.68 -1.60
N GLY A 158 4.22 -2.92 -0.32
CA GLY A 158 5.54 -3.32 0.17
C GLY A 158 6.62 -2.25 0.28
N ILE A 159 6.35 -0.98 0.06
CA ILE A 159 7.34 0.08 0.28
C ILE A 159 7.06 0.70 1.64
N ASP A 160 7.91 0.36 2.60
CA ASP A 160 7.89 0.99 3.91
C ASP A 160 8.64 2.32 3.86
N ILE A 161 7.88 3.42 4.03
CA ILE A 161 8.44 4.76 4.15
C ILE A 161 8.08 5.31 5.52
N PRO A 162 8.97 5.19 6.49
CA PRO A 162 8.68 5.50 7.89
C PRO A 162 8.19 6.93 8.15
N ASN A 163 8.56 7.86 7.28
CA ASN A 163 8.20 9.28 7.40
C ASN A 163 6.85 9.64 6.71
N ALA A 164 6.27 8.73 5.95
CA ALA A 164 4.99 8.95 5.26
C ALA A 164 3.83 8.38 6.09
N LEU A 165 3.39 9.13 7.08
CA LEU A 165 2.36 8.73 8.04
C LEU A 165 0.96 9.26 7.71
N SER A 166 0.84 10.09 6.67
CA SER A 166 -0.44 10.70 6.26
C SER A 166 -0.80 10.27 4.84
N LEU A 167 -2.08 9.97 4.65
CA LEU A 167 -2.68 9.61 3.37
C LEU A 167 -3.92 10.46 3.13
N ILE A 168 -3.99 11.10 1.98
CA ILE A 168 -5.18 11.80 1.47
C ILE A 168 -5.66 11.06 0.23
N HIS A 169 -6.94 10.75 0.16
CA HIS A 169 -7.56 10.05 -0.97
C HIS A 169 -8.75 10.85 -1.50
N ILE A 170 -8.78 11.08 -2.80
CA ILE A 170 -9.83 11.84 -3.50
C ILE A 170 -10.29 11.08 -4.74
#